data_3871b031ca8eb6fcd7618302dfa2f454
#
_entry.id   3871b031ca8eb6fcd7618302dfa2f454
#
_cell.length_a   1.000
_cell.length_b   1.000
_cell.length_c   1.000
_cell.angle_alpha   90.00
_cell.angle_beta   90.00
_cell.angle_gamma   90.00
#
_symmetry.space_group_name_H-M   'P 1'
#
loop_
_entity.id
_entity.type
_entity.pdbx_description
1 polymer ?
#
loop_
_entity_poly.entity_id
_entity_poly.type
_entity_poly.pdbx_seq_one_letter_code
_entity_poly.pdbx_strand_id
1 'polypeptide(L)'
;MMRIACALVTFNRVELLKGALAAALGQSRAPDRVFVINNASTDGTRAYLDGLEDPKVTAIHTGTNLGGAGGFRMAIDLAAANGFDAVWLFDDDGMPDAGALEVLEAALDRSGLALANSLVVSQTDPAQLAFGLIKETPGYQGPSIFTVADAEAAAIDGLLLDMANPFNGTLVRCAAANAIGPMRNEMFLWGDEVEFMRRFIRRGLRVATVAAARHRHPQPKTTTVQTRFGPTRVPSKGREVYFYRNRTFNLCRHLGVKYAAKDMIKTALRNMARGAIAEGFMTIVWGLDGMFDLYVMRPSRGTLHAAWQAEFQSALIHCKTSVEC
;
A
#
# COMPACT_ATOMS: atom_id res chain seq x y z
N MET A 1 -15.93 -20.35 -6.34
CA MET A 1 -15.09 -19.26 -6.88
C MET A 1 -15.29 -18.07 -5.96
N MET A 2 -14.22 -17.44 -5.49
CA MET A 2 -14.34 -16.26 -4.63
C MET A 2 -14.96 -15.09 -5.39
N ARG A 3 -15.79 -14.29 -4.71
CA ARG A 3 -16.19 -12.97 -5.22
C ARG A 3 -15.08 -11.97 -4.90
N ILE A 4 -14.43 -11.45 -5.92
CA ILE A 4 -13.25 -10.58 -5.79
C ILE A 4 -13.57 -9.19 -6.32
N ALA A 5 -13.46 -8.16 -5.45
CA ALA A 5 -13.38 -6.78 -5.89
C ALA A 5 -11.94 -6.42 -6.24
N CYS A 6 -11.74 -5.65 -7.30
CA CYS A 6 -10.49 -4.91 -7.52
C CYS A 6 -10.67 -3.48 -6.99
N ALA A 7 -9.63 -2.89 -6.45
CA ALA A 7 -9.66 -1.49 -6.06
C ALA A 7 -8.39 -0.75 -6.47
N LEU A 8 -8.60 0.36 -7.17
CA LEU A 8 -7.59 1.31 -7.61
C LEU A 8 -7.73 2.61 -6.83
N VAL A 9 -6.63 3.14 -6.32
CA VAL A 9 -6.58 4.46 -5.70
C VAL A 9 -5.81 5.40 -6.61
N THR A 10 -6.41 6.56 -6.95
CA THR A 10 -5.80 7.53 -7.86
C THR A 10 -5.89 8.96 -7.33
N PHE A 11 -4.88 9.77 -7.66
CA PHE A 11 -4.86 11.21 -7.37
C PHE A 11 -4.07 11.98 -8.43
N ASN A 12 -4.76 12.77 -9.27
CA ASN A 12 -4.15 13.62 -10.31
C ASN A 12 -3.24 12.86 -11.30
N ARG A 13 -3.72 11.69 -11.79
CA ARG A 13 -2.94 10.81 -12.69
C ARG A 13 -3.82 10.07 -13.70
N VAL A 14 -4.73 10.80 -14.39
CA VAL A 14 -5.72 10.20 -15.31
C VAL A 14 -5.11 9.27 -16.35
N GLU A 15 -3.95 9.60 -16.92
CA GLU A 15 -3.32 8.77 -17.97
C GLU A 15 -2.75 7.45 -17.42
N LEU A 16 -2.21 7.46 -16.20
CA LEU A 16 -1.75 6.24 -15.56
C LEU A 16 -2.94 5.36 -15.14
N LEU A 17 -3.99 5.97 -14.60
CA LEU A 17 -5.22 5.29 -14.24
C LEU A 17 -5.85 4.54 -15.40
N LYS A 18 -5.89 5.13 -16.60
CA LYS A 18 -6.42 4.46 -17.82
C LYS A 18 -5.72 3.13 -18.07
N GLY A 19 -4.39 3.12 -17.98
CA GLY A 19 -3.60 1.90 -18.14
C GLY A 19 -3.85 0.87 -17.05
N ALA A 20 -3.84 1.29 -15.77
CA ALA A 20 -4.08 0.42 -14.63
C ALA A 20 -5.49 -0.19 -14.65
N LEU A 21 -6.52 0.62 -14.98
CA LEU A 21 -7.90 0.16 -15.11
C LEU A 21 -8.06 -0.85 -16.25
N ALA A 22 -7.47 -0.57 -17.42
CA ALA A 22 -7.48 -1.51 -18.54
C ALA A 22 -6.81 -2.84 -18.17
N ALA A 23 -5.67 -2.80 -17.45
CA ALA A 23 -4.99 -4.01 -16.96
C ALA A 23 -5.82 -4.79 -15.93
N ALA A 24 -6.59 -4.10 -15.08
CA ALA A 24 -7.51 -4.73 -14.13
C ALA A 24 -8.66 -5.46 -14.84
N LEU A 25 -9.28 -4.81 -15.81
CA LEU A 25 -10.41 -5.37 -16.57
C LEU A 25 -9.97 -6.47 -17.54
N GLY A 26 -8.74 -6.41 -18.06
CA GLY A 26 -8.16 -7.36 -19.02
C GLY A 26 -7.54 -8.63 -18.40
N GLN A 27 -7.78 -8.91 -17.11
CA GLN A 27 -7.29 -10.13 -16.47
C GLN A 27 -7.97 -11.40 -17.02
N SER A 28 -7.22 -12.52 -17.13
CA SER A 28 -7.78 -13.84 -17.48
C SER A 28 -8.88 -14.26 -16.51
N ARG A 29 -8.68 -14.00 -15.23
CA ARG A 29 -9.71 -14.02 -14.19
C ARG A 29 -10.09 -12.56 -13.92
N ALA A 30 -11.08 -12.03 -14.63
CA ALA A 30 -11.56 -10.66 -14.40
C ALA A 30 -12.15 -10.51 -12.99
N PRO A 31 -11.92 -9.37 -12.30
CA PRO A 31 -12.58 -9.09 -11.03
C PRO A 31 -14.10 -8.98 -11.22
N ASP A 32 -14.85 -9.29 -10.17
CA ASP A 32 -16.31 -9.21 -10.20
C ASP A 32 -16.81 -7.76 -10.14
N ARG A 33 -16.02 -6.85 -9.55
CA ARG A 33 -16.23 -5.40 -9.49
C ARG A 33 -14.90 -4.68 -9.43
N VAL A 34 -14.83 -3.48 -9.99
CA VAL A 34 -13.66 -2.58 -9.86
C VAL A 34 -14.12 -1.30 -9.18
N PHE A 35 -13.64 -1.04 -7.98
CA PHE A 35 -13.79 0.24 -7.30
C PHE A 35 -12.62 1.16 -7.68
N VAL A 36 -12.90 2.33 -8.21
CA VAL A 36 -11.88 3.36 -8.45
C VAL A 36 -12.08 4.49 -7.47
N ILE A 37 -11.17 4.60 -6.49
CA ILE A 37 -11.19 5.66 -5.48
C ILE A 37 -10.45 6.86 -6.07
N ASN A 38 -11.19 7.81 -6.62
CA ASN A 38 -10.68 9.09 -7.07
C ASN A 38 -10.52 10.02 -5.86
N ASN A 39 -9.33 10.15 -5.37
CA ASN A 39 -8.97 10.75 -4.11
C ASN A 39 -8.90 12.29 -4.21
N ALA A 40 -10.01 12.94 -4.57
CA ALA A 40 -10.15 14.38 -4.79
C ALA A 40 -9.23 14.93 -5.90
N SER A 41 -9.12 14.24 -7.03
CA SER A 41 -8.36 14.73 -8.19
C SER A 41 -8.95 16.00 -8.77
N THR A 42 -8.07 16.89 -9.24
CA THR A 42 -8.40 18.17 -9.88
C THR A 42 -8.02 18.24 -11.36
N ASP A 43 -7.48 17.13 -11.90
CA ASP A 43 -7.22 16.92 -13.32
C ASP A 43 -8.44 16.33 -14.05
N GLY A 44 -8.26 15.75 -15.22
CA GLY A 44 -9.32 15.09 -16.00
C GLY A 44 -9.84 13.76 -15.44
N THR A 45 -9.36 13.28 -14.27
CA THR A 45 -9.69 11.97 -13.70
C THR A 45 -11.20 11.81 -13.49
N ARG A 46 -11.86 12.81 -12.90
CA ARG A 46 -13.30 12.74 -12.64
C ARG A 46 -14.09 12.62 -13.94
N ALA A 47 -13.83 13.51 -14.90
CA ALA A 47 -14.53 13.50 -16.17
C ALA A 47 -14.33 12.17 -16.95
N TYR A 48 -13.13 11.59 -16.88
CA TYR A 48 -12.85 10.30 -17.46
C TYR A 48 -13.69 9.19 -16.79
N LEU A 49 -13.75 9.14 -15.47
CA LEU A 49 -14.48 8.12 -14.72
C LEU A 49 -15.98 8.25 -14.88
N ASP A 50 -16.52 9.49 -14.87
CA ASP A 50 -17.97 9.75 -15.09
C ASP A 50 -18.42 9.39 -16.50
N GLY A 51 -17.50 9.35 -17.48
CA GLY A 51 -17.75 8.93 -18.87
C GLY A 51 -17.59 7.43 -19.14
N LEU A 52 -17.26 6.60 -18.13
CA LEU A 52 -17.11 5.17 -18.33
C LEU A 52 -18.49 4.47 -18.27
N GLU A 53 -18.76 3.65 -19.30
CA GLU A 53 -20.02 2.88 -19.39
C GLU A 53 -19.85 1.40 -18.96
N ASP A 54 -18.70 1.02 -18.39
CA ASP A 54 -18.46 -0.37 -17.97
C ASP A 54 -19.20 -0.67 -16.64
N PRO A 55 -20.18 -1.59 -16.66
CA PRO A 55 -21.00 -1.90 -15.48
C PRO A 55 -20.21 -2.54 -14.33
N LYS A 56 -19.00 -3.03 -14.58
CA LYS A 56 -18.11 -3.54 -13.54
C LYS A 56 -17.38 -2.45 -12.77
N VAL A 57 -17.31 -1.22 -13.31
CA VAL A 57 -16.58 -0.12 -12.71
C VAL A 57 -17.50 0.74 -11.85
N THR A 58 -17.10 0.98 -10.63
CA THR A 58 -17.78 1.93 -9.73
C THR A 58 -16.77 3.00 -9.33
N ALA A 59 -16.97 4.22 -9.81
CA ALA A 59 -16.15 5.37 -9.46
C ALA A 59 -16.62 5.98 -8.13
N ILE A 60 -15.69 6.20 -7.21
CA ILE A 60 -15.93 6.84 -5.91
C ILE A 60 -15.12 8.12 -5.87
N HIS A 61 -15.80 9.26 -5.89
CA HIS A 61 -15.17 10.57 -5.86
C HIS A 61 -15.20 11.11 -4.43
N THR A 62 -14.05 11.18 -3.77
CA THR A 62 -13.96 11.83 -2.47
C THR A 62 -13.90 13.35 -2.64
N GLY A 63 -14.49 14.10 -1.71
CA GLY A 63 -14.41 15.56 -1.67
C GLY A 63 -13.07 16.04 -1.10
N THR A 64 -12.33 15.16 -0.44
CA THR A 64 -11.06 15.46 0.25
C THR A 64 -10.02 14.40 -0.08
N ASN A 65 -8.76 14.80 -0.27
CA ASN A 65 -7.65 13.85 -0.43
C ASN A 65 -7.37 13.14 0.91
N LEU A 66 -7.67 11.84 0.97
CA LEU A 66 -7.50 10.98 2.14
C LEU A 66 -6.11 10.33 2.20
N GLY A 67 -5.23 10.59 1.24
CA GLY A 67 -3.97 9.87 1.05
C GLY A 67 -4.16 8.43 0.57
N GLY A 68 -3.06 7.74 0.27
CA GLY A 68 -3.10 6.31 -0.09
C GLY A 68 -3.73 5.47 1.01
N ALA A 69 -3.34 5.70 2.27
CA ALA A 69 -3.86 4.99 3.43
C ALA A 69 -5.38 5.08 3.57
N GLY A 70 -5.96 6.28 3.39
CA GLY A 70 -7.41 6.48 3.46
C GLY A 70 -8.15 5.88 2.26
N GLY A 71 -7.57 5.98 1.06
CA GLY A 71 -8.13 5.39 -0.15
C GLY A 71 -8.18 3.86 -0.09
N PHE A 72 -7.08 3.21 0.29
CA PHE A 72 -7.05 1.74 0.44
C PHE A 72 -7.92 1.24 1.59
N ARG A 73 -7.97 1.98 2.72
CA ARG A 73 -8.92 1.67 3.78
C ARG A 73 -10.35 1.68 3.25
N MET A 74 -10.74 2.73 2.52
CA MET A 74 -12.07 2.84 1.92
C MET A 74 -12.36 1.66 0.99
N ALA A 75 -11.41 1.28 0.15
CA ALA A 75 -11.54 0.17 -0.77
C ALA A 75 -11.77 -1.18 -0.07
N ILE A 76 -11.02 -1.47 1.00
CA ILE A 76 -11.15 -2.69 1.80
C ILE A 76 -12.52 -2.72 2.51
N ASP A 77 -12.88 -1.61 3.15
CA ASP A 77 -14.13 -1.51 3.92
C ASP A 77 -15.36 -1.58 2.99
N LEU A 78 -15.30 -0.98 1.78
CA LEU A 78 -16.36 -1.12 0.77
C LEU A 78 -16.48 -2.55 0.24
N ALA A 79 -15.38 -3.21 -0.08
CA ALA A 79 -15.40 -4.60 -0.53
C ALA A 79 -16.03 -5.51 0.52
N ALA A 80 -15.65 -5.36 1.79
CA ALA A 80 -16.24 -6.12 2.90
C ALA A 80 -17.74 -5.82 3.08
N ALA A 81 -18.15 -4.54 3.03
CA ALA A 81 -19.54 -4.12 3.21
C ALA A 81 -20.46 -4.58 2.06
N ASN A 82 -19.90 -4.81 0.86
CA ASN A 82 -20.64 -5.34 -0.30
C ASN A 82 -20.52 -6.86 -0.46
N GLY A 83 -20.01 -7.57 0.56
CA GLY A 83 -19.99 -9.03 0.62
C GLY A 83 -19.01 -9.70 -0.35
N PHE A 84 -17.91 -9.03 -0.69
CA PHE A 84 -16.80 -9.66 -1.42
C PHE A 84 -15.97 -10.52 -0.47
N ASP A 85 -15.48 -11.66 -0.96
CA ASP A 85 -14.62 -12.56 -0.19
C ASP A 85 -13.21 -12.02 -0.06
N ALA A 86 -12.72 -11.34 -1.12
CA ALA A 86 -11.40 -10.74 -1.16
C ALA A 86 -11.41 -9.43 -1.96
N VAL A 87 -10.39 -8.60 -1.71
CA VAL A 87 -10.15 -7.38 -2.45
C VAL A 87 -8.72 -7.36 -2.99
N TRP A 88 -8.59 -7.04 -4.28
CA TRP A 88 -7.33 -6.90 -5.00
C TRP A 88 -6.94 -5.43 -5.13
N LEU A 89 -5.81 -5.03 -4.57
CA LEU A 89 -5.42 -3.65 -4.31
C LEU A 89 -4.17 -3.27 -5.07
N PHE A 90 -4.20 -2.15 -5.80
CA PHE A 90 -3.00 -1.52 -6.37
C PHE A 90 -3.22 -0.05 -6.72
N ASP A 91 -2.10 0.68 -6.89
CA ASP A 91 -2.07 2.09 -7.27
C ASP A 91 -2.29 2.28 -8.78
N ASP A 92 -2.54 3.52 -9.17
CA ASP A 92 -2.79 3.94 -10.54
C ASP A 92 -1.56 3.84 -11.48
N ASP A 93 -0.34 3.68 -10.96
CA ASP A 93 0.90 3.50 -11.73
C ASP A 93 1.39 2.04 -11.75
N GLY A 94 0.61 1.12 -11.21
CA GLY A 94 0.85 -0.32 -11.21
C GLY A 94 0.20 -1.05 -12.37
N MET A 95 0.90 -2.01 -12.96
CA MET A 95 0.47 -2.78 -14.13
C MET A 95 0.62 -4.28 -13.88
N PRO A 96 -0.45 -4.97 -13.44
CA PRO A 96 -0.43 -6.43 -13.29
C PRO A 96 -0.35 -7.12 -14.66
N ASP A 97 0.37 -8.25 -14.73
CA ASP A 97 0.32 -9.12 -15.90
C ASP A 97 -1.06 -9.79 -16.02
N ALA A 98 -1.49 -10.15 -17.22
CA ALA A 98 -2.86 -10.58 -17.52
C ALA A 98 -3.38 -11.79 -16.72
N GLY A 99 -2.50 -12.66 -16.20
CA GLY A 99 -2.84 -13.82 -15.37
C GLY A 99 -2.64 -13.60 -13.87
N ALA A 100 -2.28 -12.37 -13.43
CA ALA A 100 -1.85 -12.14 -12.05
C ALA A 100 -2.94 -12.45 -11.02
N LEU A 101 -4.17 -12.03 -11.26
CA LEU A 101 -5.27 -12.26 -10.31
C LEU A 101 -5.62 -13.74 -10.18
N GLU A 102 -5.62 -14.50 -11.27
CA GLU A 102 -5.87 -15.93 -11.26
C GLU A 102 -4.82 -16.70 -10.41
N VAL A 103 -3.56 -16.35 -10.61
CA VAL A 103 -2.43 -16.94 -9.85
C VAL A 103 -2.53 -16.58 -8.36
N LEU A 104 -2.89 -15.35 -8.02
CA LEU A 104 -3.08 -14.91 -6.64
C LEU A 104 -4.27 -15.60 -5.97
N GLU A 105 -5.42 -15.71 -6.66
CA GLU A 105 -6.62 -16.41 -6.16
C GLU A 105 -6.28 -17.88 -5.85
N ALA A 106 -5.63 -18.56 -6.79
CA ALA A 106 -5.22 -19.94 -6.62
C ALA A 106 -4.23 -20.14 -5.46
N ALA A 107 -3.27 -19.22 -5.27
CA ALA A 107 -2.33 -19.28 -4.16
C ALA A 107 -3.02 -19.00 -2.82
N LEU A 108 -3.93 -18.02 -2.78
CA LEU A 108 -4.71 -17.66 -1.59
C LEU A 108 -5.50 -18.87 -1.08
N ASP A 109 -6.15 -19.61 -1.97
CA ASP A 109 -6.96 -20.77 -1.63
C ASP A 109 -6.12 -21.99 -1.24
N ARG A 110 -5.18 -22.38 -2.09
CA ARG A 110 -4.39 -23.61 -1.87
C ARG A 110 -3.50 -23.53 -0.64
N SER A 111 -2.97 -22.36 -0.34
CA SER A 111 -1.98 -22.19 0.73
C SER A 111 -2.56 -21.58 2.01
N GLY A 112 -3.86 -21.33 2.08
CA GLY A 112 -4.51 -20.73 3.25
C GLY A 112 -3.94 -19.35 3.60
N LEU A 113 -3.55 -18.56 2.59
CA LEU A 113 -3.05 -17.20 2.80
C LEU A 113 -4.20 -16.27 3.18
N ALA A 114 -3.91 -15.34 4.07
CA ALA A 114 -4.78 -14.20 4.39
C ALA A 114 -4.51 -13.01 3.44
N LEU A 115 -3.24 -12.92 2.97
CA LEU A 115 -2.77 -11.91 2.05
C LEU A 115 -1.79 -12.55 1.06
N ALA A 116 -2.07 -12.43 -0.23
CA ALA A 116 -1.20 -12.83 -1.33
C ALA A 116 -0.79 -11.58 -2.12
N ASN A 117 0.50 -11.34 -2.26
CA ASN A 117 1.05 -10.20 -3.00
C ASN A 117 1.70 -10.66 -4.30
N SER A 118 1.58 -9.87 -5.35
CA SER A 118 2.35 -10.08 -6.58
C SER A 118 3.85 -9.84 -6.34
N LEU A 119 4.71 -10.49 -7.09
CA LEU A 119 6.12 -10.09 -7.19
C LEU A 119 6.21 -8.79 -7.98
N VAL A 120 6.61 -7.70 -7.29
CA VAL A 120 6.62 -6.36 -7.87
C VAL A 120 7.92 -6.13 -8.61
N VAL A 121 7.84 -6.17 -9.94
CA VAL A 121 9.00 -6.03 -10.85
C VAL A 121 9.13 -4.61 -11.38
N SER A 122 10.35 -4.18 -11.66
CA SER A 122 10.61 -2.86 -12.24
C SER A 122 10.06 -2.77 -13.67
N GLN A 123 9.40 -1.64 -13.98
CA GLN A 123 8.94 -1.37 -15.35
C GLN A 123 10.08 -1.13 -16.33
N THR A 124 11.25 -0.69 -15.85
CA THR A 124 12.40 -0.32 -16.69
C THR A 124 13.44 -1.43 -16.79
N ASP A 125 13.50 -2.32 -15.83
CA ASP A 125 14.42 -3.48 -15.81
C ASP A 125 13.69 -4.72 -15.25
N PRO A 126 13.17 -5.60 -16.12
CA PRO A 126 12.42 -6.79 -15.69
C PRO A 126 13.20 -7.81 -14.86
N ALA A 127 14.53 -7.72 -14.80
CA ALA A 127 15.36 -8.58 -13.94
C ALA A 127 15.41 -8.08 -12.49
N GLN A 128 15.01 -6.84 -12.24
CA GLN A 128 15.03 -6.20 -10.93
C GLN A 128 13.63 -6.11 -10.33
N LEU A 129 13.56 -6.16 -9.01
CA LEU A 129 12.34 -5.79 -8.30
C LEU A 129 12.21 -4.25 -8.25
N ALA A 130 10.99 -3.75 -8.35
CA ALA A 130 10.73 -2.31 -8.16
C ALA A 130 11.01 -1.89 -6.72
N PHE A 131 10.70 -2.77 -5.76
CA PHE A 131 10.97 -2.61 -4.34
C PHE A 131 11.67 -3.85 -3.80
N GLY A 132 12.65 -3.67 -2.92
CA GLY A 132 13.28 -4.81 -2.23
C GLY A 132 12.26 -5.55 -1.37
N LEU A 133 12.32 -6.89 -1.39
CA LEU A 133 11.55 -7.73 -0.49
C LEU A 133 12.37 -8.00 0.78
N ILE A 134 11.73 -7.77 1.92
CA ILE A 134 12.30 -7.98 3.25
C ILE A 134 11.38 -8.92 4.01
N LYS A 135 11.95 -9.93 4.66
CA LYS A 135 11.17 -10.81 5.52
C LYS A 135 10.81 -10.09 6.82
N GLU A 136 9.52 -9.98 7.09
CA GLU A 136 9.01 -9.22 8.23
C GLU A 136 8.75 -10.08 9.48
N THR A 137 9.23 -11.32 9.49
CA THR A 137 9.21 -12.19 10.69
C THR A 137 10.02 -11.52 11.82
N PRO A 138 9.48 -11.38 13.03
CA PRO A 138 10.21 -10.80 14.15
C PRO A 138 11.55 -11.50 14.38
N GLY A 139 12.64 -10.71 14.49
CA GLY A 139 14.00 -11.22 14.71
C GLY A 139 14.75 -11.66 13.44
N TYR A 140 14.11 -11.64 12.26
CA TYR A 140 14.82 -11.91 11.00
C TYR A 140 15.86 -10.83 10.70
N GLN A 141 17.09 -11.25 10.40
CA GLN A 141 18.23 -10.37 10.04
C GLN A 141 18.88 -10.78 8.72
N GLY A 142 18.19 -11.57 7.91
CA GLY A 142 18.69 -11.98 6.60
C GLY A 142 18.68 -10.84 5.57
N PRO A 143 19.27 -11.07 4.40
CA PRO A 143 19.35 -10.06 3.34
C PRO A 143 17.97 -9.74 2.76
N SER A 144 17.85 -8.53 2.22
CA SER A 144 16.74 -8.16 1.34
C SER A 144 16.99 -8.72 -0.05
N ILE A 145 15.90 -9.08 -0.75
CA ILE A 145 15.92 -9.58 -2.12
C ILE A 145 15.63 -8.40 -3.06
N PHE A 146 16.43 -8.22 -4.10
CA PHE A 146 16.30 -7.10 -5.05
C PHE A 146 16.16 -7.56 -6.51
N THR A 147 16.45 -8.83 -6.82
CA THR A 147 16.34 -9.36 -8.17
C THR A 147 15.20 -10.36 -8.29
N VAL A 148 14.68 -10.52 -9.49
CA VAL A 148 13.65 -11.54 -9.79
C VAL A 148 14.23 -12.94 -9.60
N ALA A 149 15.46 -13.18 -10.07
CA ALA A 149 16.12 -14.48 -9.94
C ALA A 149 16.31 -14.90 -8.47
N ASP A 150 16.75 -13.97 -7.60
CA ASP A 150 16.89 -14.26 -6.17
C ASP A 150 15.52 -14.53 -5.51
N ALA A 151 14.47 -13.82 -5.93
CA ALA A 151 13.12 -14.06 -5.42
C ALA A 151 12.60 -15.45 -5.84
N GLU A 152 12.80 -15.84 -7.09
CA GLU A 152 12.42 -17.16 -7.57
C GLU A 152 13.21 -18.28 -6.87
N ALA A 153 14.52 -18.09 -6.69
CA ALA A 153 15.38 -19.04 -5.99
C ALA A 153 15.04 -19.19 -4.49
N ALA A 154 14.58 -18.11 -3.84
CA ALA A 154 14.20 -18.10 -2.42
C ALA A 154 12.76 -18.60 -2.18
N ALA A 155 11.94 -18.71 -3.21
CA ALA A 155 10.56 -19.15 -3.09
C ALA A 155 10.46 -20.65 -2.76
N ILE A 156 9.64 -20.98 -1.76
CA ILE A 156 9.30 -22.37 -1.42
C ILE A 156 7.87 -22.61 -1.89
N ASP A 157 7.66 -23.62 -2.74
CA ASP A 157 6.36 -23.89 -3.39
C ASP A 157 5.78 -22.64 -4.10
N GLY A 158 6.66 -21.79 -4.65
CA GLY A 158 6.30 -20.56 -5.34
C GLY A 158 5.95 -19.39 -4.41
N LEU A 159 6.16 -19.52 -3.10
CA LEU A 159 5.80 -18.53 -2.09
C LEU A 159 7.02 -17.98 -1.34
N LEU A 160 7.04 -16.66 -1.15
CA LEU A 160 7.97 -15.96 -0.28
C LEU A 160 7.21 -15.54 0.99
N LEU A 161 7.24 -16.40 2.02
CA LEU A 161 6.48 -16.22 3.24
C LEU A 161 6.98 -15.03 4.07
N ASP A 162 6.04 -14.28 4.67
CA ASP A 162 6.25 -13.07 5.46
C ASP A 162 6.97 -11.95 4.69
N MET A 163 6.90 -11.98 3.37
CA MET A 163 7.44 -10.96 2.47
C MET A 163 6.32 -10.44 1.58
N ALA A 164 6.12 -9.12 1.54
CA ALA A 164 5.24 -8.47 0.59
C ALA A 164 5.59 -6.99 0.43
N ASN A 165 5.21 -6.43 -0.72
CA ASN A 165 5.12 -5.00 -0.95
C ASN A 165 3.64 -4.63 -1.15
N PRO A 166 2.84 -4.50 -0.07
CA PRO A 166 1.39 -4.38 -0.17
C PRO A 166 0.95 -3.18 -1.01
N PHE A 167 -0.27 -3.28 -1.53
CA PHE A 167 -0.91 -2.33 -2.43
C PHE A 167 -0.27 -2.23 -3.82
N ASN A 168 0.55 -3.22 -4.17
CA ASN A 168 1.10 -3.40 -5.51
C ASN A 168 0.69 -4.78 -6.04
N GLY A 169 -0.59 -4.92 -6.42
CA GLY A 169 -1.15 -6.20 -6.82
C GLY A 169 -1.38 -7.15 -5.65
N THR A 170 -1.95 -6.65 -4.56
CA THR A 170 -2.17 -7.39 -3.31
C THR A 170 -3.59 -7.88 -3.20
N LEU A 171 -3.80 -9.20 -3.12
CA LEU A 171 -5.09 -9.82 -2.87
C LEU A 171 -5.24 -10.15 -1.38
N VAL A 172 -6.26 -9.59 -0.74
CA VAL A 172 -6.51 -9.70 0.71
C VAL A 172 -7.89 -10.31 0.97
N ARG A 173 -7.98 -11.33 1.82
CA ARG A 173 -9.30 -11.82 2.30
C ARG A 173 -9.98 -10.77 3.16
N CYS A 174 -11.21 -10.38 2.82
CA CYS A 174 -11.98 -9.39 3.59
C CYS A 174 -12.18 -9.81 5.05
N ALA A 175 -12.47 -11.08 5.31
CA ALA A 175 -12.60 -11.61 6.66
C ALA A 175 -11.32 -11.47 7.48
N ALA A 176 -10.15 -11.68 6.87
CA ALA A 176 -8.86 -11.51 7.54
C ALA A 176 -8.54 -10.03 7.80
N ALA A 177 -8.84 -9.14 6.84
CA ALA A 177 -8.70 -7.70 7.03
C ALA A 177 -9.59 -7.19 8.19
N ASN A 178 -10.83 -7.64 8.25
CA ASN A 178 -11.74 -7.32 9.36
C ASN A 178 -11.21 -7.83 10.71
N ALA A 179 -10.66 -9.03 10.75
CA ALA A 179 -10.13 -9.63 11.98
C ALA A 179 -8.92 -8.88 12.57
N ILE A 180 -8.08 -8.26 11.72
CA ILE A 180 -6.94 -7.45 12.20
C ILE A 180 -7.33 -6.01 12.55
N GLY A 181 -8.52 -5.58 12.14
CA GLY A 181 -9.03 -4.23 12.32
C GLY A 181 -8.65 -3.27 11.18
N PRO A 182 -9.26 -2.08 11.14
CA PRO A 182 -9.17 -1.15 10.02
C PRO A 182 -7.74 -0.67 9.78
N MET A 183 -7.44 -0.32 8.53
CA MET A 183 -6.19 0.36 8.19
C MET A 183 -6.07 1.71 8.92
N ARG A 184 -4.83 2.09 9.18
CA ARG A 184 -4.49 3.36 9.84
C ARG A 184 -4.47 4.50 8.83
N ASN A 185 -5.64 5.05 8.51
CA ASN A 185 -5.77 6.17 7.57
C ASN A 185 -5.06 7.46 8.03
N GLU A 186 -4.77 7.60 9.33
CA GLU A 186 -3.96 8.69 9.88
C GLU A 186 -2.50 8.67 9.40
N MET A 187 -2.01 7.57 8.88
CA MET A 187 -0.69 7.52 8.23
C MET A 187 -0.64 8.32 6.95
N PHE A 188 -1.75 8.48 6.25
CA PHE A 188 -1.94 9.22 5.03
C PHE A 188 -1.16 8.66 3.83
N LEU A 189 0.17 8.53 3.93
CA LEU A 189 1.04 8.07 2.86
C LEU A 189 2.31 7.43 3.44
N TRP A 190 2.76 6.33 2.84
CA TRP A 190 3.98 5.57 3.18
C TRP A 190 4.00 4.97 4.59
N GLY A 191 4.24 3.70 4.65
CA GLY A 191 4.34 2.92 5.88
C GLY A 191 3.03 2.36 6.40
N ASP A 192 1.90 2.80 5.87
CA ASP A 192 0.57 2.24 6.10
C ASP A 192 0.45 0.81 5.58
N GLU A 193 1.02 0.54 4.41
CA GLU A 193 1.13 -0.77 3.80
C GLU A 193 1.93 -1.76 4.65
N VAL A 194 3.06 -1.30 5.19
CA VAL A 194 3.94 -2.09 6.06
C VAL A 194 3.26 -2.35 7.41
N GLU A 195 2.62 -1.34 8.00
CA GLU A 195 1.88 -1.45 9.25
C GLU A 195 0.74 -2.47 9.11
N PHE A 196 -0.02 -2.39 8.02
CA PHE A 196 -1.12 -3.28 7.72
C PHE A 196 -0.64 -4.73 7.61
N MET A 197 0.37 -5.01 6.79
CA MET A 197 0.97 -6.34 6.62
C MET A 197 1.49 -6.92 7.95
N ARG A 198 2.20 -6.11 8.74
CA ARG A 198 2.77 -6.54 10.03
C ARG A 198 1.70 -6.95 11.03
N ARG A 199 0.49 -6.38 10.97
CA ARG A 199 -0.62 -6.82 11.81
C ARG A 199 -1.09 -8.22 11.45
N PHE A 200 -1.14 -8.60 10.17
CA PHE A 200 -1.42 -9.98 9.75
C PHE A 200 -0.41 -10.95 10.36
N ILE A 201 0.88 -10.68 10.15
CA ILE A 201 1.98 -11.54 10.63
C ILE A 201 1.92 -11.68 12.17
N ARG A 202 1.71 -10.59 12.91
CA ARG A 202 1.59 -10.63 14.38
C ARG A 202 0.38 -11.39 14.89
N ARG A 203 -0.67 -11.51 14.10
CA ARG A 203 -1.85 -12.34 14.40
C ARG A 203 -1.68 -13.80 13.97
N GLY A 204 -0.50 -14.18 13.47
CA GLY A 204 -0.24 -15.52 12.96
C GLY A 204 -0.94 -15.84 11.64
N LEU A 205 -1.43 -14.82 10.93
CA LEU A 205 -2.06 -14.97 9.63
C LEU A 205 -0.98 -15.06 8.55
N ARG A 206 -1.14 -15.99 7.61
CA ARG A 206 -0.15 -16.23 6.56
C ARG A 206 -0.19 -15.13 5.50
N VAL A 207 0.98 -14.54 5.28
CA VAL A 207 1.24 -13.52 4.24
C VAL A 207 2.34 -14.04 3.32
N ALA A 208 2.20 -13.87 2.02
CA ALA A 208 3.27 -14.21 1.08
C ALA A 208 3.25 -13.36 -0.18
N THR A 209 4.42 -13.19 -0.78
CA THR A 209 4.55 -12.85 -2.20
C THR A 209 4.50 -14.15 -3.02
N VAL A 210 3.67 -14.15 -4.06
CA VAL A 210 3.51 -15.25 -5.01
C VAL A 210 4.44 -15.01 -6.19
N ALA A 211 5.50 -15.80 -6.30
CA ALA A 211 6.56 -15.56 -7.28
C ALA A 211 6.07 -15.58 -8.74
N ALA A 212 5.04 -16.34 -9.06
CA ALA A 212 4.48 -16.44 -10.41
C ALA A 212 3.52 -15.29 -10.78
N ALA A 213 2.98 -14.56 -9.80
CA ALA A 213 2.12 -13.40 -10.06
C ALA A 213 2.99 -12.15 -10.22
N ARG A 214 2.97 -11.50 -11.38
CA ARG A 214 3.79 -10.32 -11.67
C ARG A 214 2.97 -9.05 -11.63
N HIS A 215 3.58 -8.00 -11.07
CA HIS A 215 3.04 -6.65 -11.06
C HIS A 215 4.16 -5.67 -11.40
N ARG A 216 4.05 -4.95 -12.52
CA ARG A 216 5.06 -3.99 -12.95
C ARG A 216 4.79 -2.65 -12.29
N HIS A 217 5.82 -2.05 -11.74
CA HIS A 217 5.71 -0.76 -11.06
C HIS A 217 6.96 0.10 -11.33
N PRO A 218 6.81 1.44 -11.42
CA PRO A 218 7.96 2.35 -11.46
C PRO A 218 8.83 2.18 -10.21
N GLN A 219 10.12 2.39 -10.36
CA GLN A 219 11.02 2.41 -9.20
C GLN A 219 10.69 3.60 -8.28
N PRO A 220 10.88 3.45 -6.94
CA PRO A 220 10.54 4.50 -5.99
C PRO A 220 11.34 5.78 -6.26
N LYS A 221 10.66 6.92 -6.21
CA LYS A 221 11.25 8.26 -6.38
C LYS A 221 11.96 8.75 -5.10
N THR A 222 12.67 7.85 -4.39
CA THR A 222 13.48 8.24 -3.23
C THR A 222 14.95 8.31 -3.65
N THR A 223 15.64 9.37 -3.24
CA THR A 223 17.07 9.53 -3.48
C THR A 223 17.84 8.99 -2.28
N THR A 224 18.86 8.18 -2.51
CA THR A 224 19.81 7.80 -1.47
C THR A 224 21.03 8.72 -1.53
N VAL A 225 21.33 9.42 -0.43
CA VAL A 225 22.45 10.32 -0.30
C VAL A 225 23.47 9.72 0.66
N GLN A 226 24.74 9.69 0.25
CA GLN A 226 25.85 9.26 1.12
C GLN A 226 26.20 10.39 2.10
N THR A 227 26.38 10.04 3.37
CA THR A 227 26.79 10.97 4.42
C THR A 227 27.95 10.36 5.23
N ARG A 228 28.66 11.17 6.02
CA ARG A 228 29.69 10.67 6.94
C ARG A 228 29.19 9.67 7.99
N PHE A 229 27.87 9.61 8.20
CA PHE A 229 27.22 8.63 9.10
C PHE A 229 26.56 7.48 8.34
N GLY A 230 26.90 7.31 7.05
CA GLY A 230 26.34 6.31 6.14
C GLY A 230 25.18 6.81 5.28
N PRO A 231 24.61 5.96 4.43
CA PRO A 231 23.57 6.34 3.49
C PRO A 231 22.28 6.74 4.21
N THR A 232 21.58 7.73 3.67
CA THR A 232 20.22 8.11 4.10
C THR A 232 19.29 8.20 2.89
N ARG A 233 18.06 7.72 3.05
CA ARG A 233 16.99 7.93 2.07
C ARG A 233 16.37 9.30 2.29
N VAL A 234 16.23 10.05 1.23
CA VAL A 234 15.63 11.38 1.22
C VAL A 234 14.25 11.27 0.55
N PRO A 235 13.16 11.55 1.26
CA PRO A 235 11.83 11.58 0.66
C PRO A 235 11.70 12.76 -0.29
N SER A 236 10.72 12.71 -1.21
CA SER A 236 10.35 13.85 -2.02
C SER A 236 9.80 14.98 -1.15
N LYS A 237 10.08 16.23 -1.56
CA LYS A 237 9.68 17.45 -0.83
C LYS A 237 8.18 17.45 -0.51
N GLY A 238 7.84 17.82 0.72
CA GLY A 238 6.46 17.86 1.24
C GLY A 238 5.95 16.53 1.77
N ARG A 239 6.73 15.45 1.71
CA ARG A 239 6.36 14.12 2.21
C ARG A 239 7.18 13.66 3.42
N GLU A 240 8.06 14.53 3.92
CA GLU A 240 9.02 14.22 4.98
C GLU A 240 8.33 13.79 6.28
N VAL A 241 7.23 14.47 6.64
CA VAL A 241 6.46 14.14 7.84
C VAL A 241 5.95 12.71 7.81
N TYR A 242 5.39 12.26 6.71
CA TYR A 242 4.87 10.89 6.57
C TYR A 242 6.01 9.88 6.64
N PHE A 243 7.10 10.15 5.91
CA PHE A 243 8.25 9.26 5.86
C PHE A 243 8.88 9.03 7.23
N TYR A 244 9.20 10.09 7.97
CA TYR A 244 9.88 9.96 9.26
C TYR A 244 8.95 9.52 10.39
N ARG A 245 7.74 10.09 10.46
CA ARG A 245 6.73 9.73 11.47
C ARG A 245 6.33 8.28 11.38
N ASN A 246 5.85 7.85 10.22
CA ASN A 246 5.32 6.51 10.02
C ASN A 246 6.42 5.45 10.13
N ARG A 247 7.65 5.76 9.64
CA ARG A 247 8.82 4.90 9.82
C ARG A 247 9.10 4.67 11.31
N THR A 248 9.16 5.74 12.11
CA THR A 248 9.46 5.62 13.55
C THR A 248 8.34 4.88 14.29
N PHE A 249 7.07 5.15 13.95
CA PHE A 249 5.93 4.37 14.45
C PHE A 249 6.11 2.88 14.18
N ASN A 250 6.35 2.51 12.92
CA ASN A 250 6.51 1.12 12.50
C ASN A 250 7.69 0.44 13.20
N LEU A 251 8.84 1.11 13.31
CA LEU A 251 10.01 0.58 14.01
C LEU A 251 9.73 0.40 15.51
N CYS A 252 9.06 1.36 16.13
CA CYS A 252 8.71 1.29 17.55
C CYS A 252 7.79 0.09 17.85
N ARG A 253 6.76 -0.10 17.02
CA ARG A 253 5.80 -1.20 17.18
C ARG A 253 6.36 -2.57 16.81
N HIS A 254 7.35 -2.62 15.94
CA HIS A 254 7.91 -3.87 15.43
C HIS A 254 9.20 -4.29 16.14
N LEU A 255 10.12 -3.36 16.38
CA LEU A 255 11.46 -3.61 16.95
C LEU A 255 11.65 -3.01 18.36
N GLY A 256 10.67 -2.24 18.81
CA GLY A 256 10.69 -1.60 20.12
C GLY A 256 11.26 -0.19 20.16
N VAL A 257 10.97 0.51 21.27
CA VAL A 257 11.26 1.94 21.46
C VAL A 257 12.76 2.24 21.35
N LYS A 258 13.63 1.40 21.92
CA LYS A 258 15.10 1.62 21.90
C LYS A 258 15.65 1.63 20.47
N TYR A 259 15.17 0.69 19.63
CA TYR A 259 15.58 0.61 18.24
C TYR A 259 15.06 1.81 17.43
N ALA A 260 13.79 2.15 17.59
CA ALA A 260 13.17 3.30 16.94
C ALA A 260 13.88 4.62 17.29
N ALA A 261 14.20 4.85 18.58
CA ALA A 261 14.94 6.02 19.04
C ALA A 261 16.35 6.09 18.41
N LYS A 262 17.07 4.97 18.38
CA LYS A 262 18.41 4.90 17.75
C LYS A 262 18.36 5.22 16.26
N ASP A 263 17.38 4.64 15.52
CA ASP A 263 17.19 4.90 14.08
C ASP A 263 16.81 6.35 13.82
N MET A 264 15.90 6.92 14.61
CA MET A 264 15.47 8.32 14.53
C MET A 264 16.66 9.28 14.72
N ILE A 265 17.44 9.11 15.77
CA ILE A 265 18.61 9.95 16.05
C ILE A 265 19.65 9.83 14.93
N LYS A 266 19.95 8.60 14.49
CA LYS A 266 20.89 8.35 13.39
C LYS A 266 20.44 9.01 12.09
N THR A 267 19.13 8.94 11.79
CA THR A 267 18.57 9.57 10.59
C THR A 267 18.61 11.09 10.69
N ALA A 268 18.30 11.68 11.84
CA ALA A 268 18.44 13.11 12.09
C ALA A 268 19.88 13.60 11.87
N LEU A 269 20.88 12.90 12.44
CA LEU A 269 22.29 13.22 12.25
C LEU A 269 22.72 13.12 10.79
N ARG A 270 22.22 12.14 10.04
CA ARG A 270 22.48 12.01 8.60
C ARG A 270 21.89 13.17 7.81
N ASN A 271 20.67 13.61 8.15
CA ASN A 271 20.05 14.77 7.52
C ASN A 271 20.83 16.04 7.79
N MET A 272 21.29 16.27 9.03
CA MET A 272 22.17 17.39 9.37
C MET A 272 23.51 17.32 8.61
N ALA A 273 24.08 16.12 8.49
CA ALA A 273 25.39 15.92 7.82
C ALA A 273 25.35 16.17 6.30
N ARG A 274 24.17 16.06 5.66
CA ARG A 274 23.98 16.44 4.25
C ARG A 274 23.62 17.91 4.05
N GLY A 275 23.67 18.72 5.12
CA GLY A 275 23.33 20.15 5.09
C GLY A 275 21.86 20.48 5.35
N ALA A 276 20.99 19.48 5.52
CA ALA A 276 19.56 19.67 5.81
C ALA A 276 19.28 19.78 7.31
N ILE A 277 19.82 20.80 7.97
CA ILE A 277 19.82 20.95 9.43
C ILE A 277 18.37 21.01 9.98
N ALA A 278 17.51 21.84 9.37
CA ALA A 278 16.11 21.96 9.78
C ALA A 278 15.36 20.63 9.66
N GLU A 279 15.56 19.87 8.57
CA GLU A 279 14.96 18.54 8.38
C GLU A 279 15.50 17.54 9.43
N GLY A 280 16.77 17.65 9.82
CA GLY A 280 17.34 16.86 10.90
C GLY A 280 16.61 17.06 12.23
N PHE A 281 16.35 18.31 12.63
CA PHE A 281 15.55 18.63 13.82
C PHE A 281 14.11 18.12 13.67
N MET A 282 13.47 18.39 12.52
CA MET A 282 12.11 17.93 12.27
C MET A 282 11.99 16.40 12.22
N THR A 283 13.04 15.68 11.82
CA THR A 283 13.08 14.21 11.90
C THR A 283 12.84 13.71 13.33
N ILE A 284 13.39 14.40 14.33
CA ILE A 284 13.17 14.06 15.74
C ILE A 284 11.71 14.37 16.13
N VAL A 285 11.22 15.56 15.78
CA VAL A 285 9.84 15.98 16.12
C VAL A 285 8.82 15.03 15.50
N TRP A 286 8.91 14.75 14.20
CA TRP A 286 8.02 13.81 13.52
C TRP A 286 8.20 12.37 14.03
N GLY A 287 9.44 11.99 14.36
CA GLY A 287 9.72 10.68 14.93
C GLY A 287 9.07 10.47 16.30
N LEU A 288 9.12 11.47 17.17
CA LEU A 288 8.43 11.45 18.47
C LEU A 288 6.91 11.38 18.30
N ASP A 289 6.33 12.15 17.36
CA ASP A 289 4.90 12.09 17.02
C ASP A 289 4.47 10.67 16.63
N GLY A 290 5.27 9.99 15.83
CA GLY A 290 5.03 8.58 15.46
C GLY A 290 5.33 7.61 16.59
N MET A 291 6.43 7.77 17.34
CA MET A 291 6.86 6.88 18.43
C MET A 291 5.81 6.77 19.52
N PHE A 292 5.23 7.88 19.92
CA PHE A 292 4.20 7.96 20.95
C PHE A 292 2.76 7.81 20.40
N ASP A 293 2.62 7.52 19.11
CA ASP A 293 1.32 7.33 18.45
C ASP A 293 0.38 8.55 18.60
N LEU A 294 0.96 9.75 18.62
CA LEU A 294 0.20 10.98 18.86
C LEU A 294 -0.56 11.41 17.60
N TYR A 295 0.13 11.42 16.46
CA TYR A 295 -0.40 11.87 15.15
C TYR A 295 -1.10 13.24 15.24
N VAL A 296 -0.46 14.16 15.97
CA VAL A 296 -0.93 15.55 16.14
C VAL A 296 -0.38 16.48 15.06
N MET A 297 0.76 16.14 14.43
CA MET A 297 1.32 16.91 13.32
C MET A 297 0.41 16.81 12.09
N ARG A 298 0.32 17.91 11.34
CA ARG A 298 -0.59 17.98 10.17
C ARG A 298 -0.20 17.02 9.04
N PRO A 299 -1.18 16.30 8.43
CA PRO A 299 -2.57 16.22 8.87
C PRO A 299 -2.69 15.39 10.15
N SER A 300 -3.52 15.83 11.09
CA SER A 300 -3.72 15.15 12.37
C SER A 300 -4.65 13.94 12.24
N ARG A 301 -4.52 12.98 13.18
CA ARG A 301 -5.42 11.82 13.26
C ARG A 301 -6.90 12.21 13.26
N GLY A 302 -7.29 13.18 14.09
CA GLY A 302 -8.69 13.62 14.20
C GLY A 302 -9.23 14.15 12.88
N THR A 303 -8.48 15.02 12.21
CA THR A 303 -8.86 15.59 10.90
C THR A 303 -9.01 14.50 9.83
N LEU A 304 -8.04 13.61 9.72
CA LEU A 304 -8.07 12.53 8.72
C LEU A 304 -9.18 11.51 9.00
N HIS A 305 -9.43 11.19 10.27
CA HIS A 305 -10.48 10.24 10.64
C HIS A 305 -11.88 10.82 10.36
N ALA A 306 -12.14 12.07 10.74
CA ALA A 306 -13.42 12.73 10.46
C ALA A 306 -13.69 12.85 8.96
N ALA A 307 -12.69 13.28 8.18
CA ALA A 307 -12.81 13.35 6.73
C ALA A 307 -13.09 11.96 6.13
N TRP A 308 -12.36 10.93 6.56
CA TRP A 308 -12.58 9.57 6.08
C TRP A 308 -14.01 9.06 6.40
N GLN A 309 -14.51 9.29 7.62
CA GLN A 309 -15.86 8.85 8.00
C GLN A 309 -16.95 9.48 7.12
N ALA A 310 -16.86 10.79 6.85
CA ALA A 310 -17.82 11.48 6.00
C ALA A 310 -17.81 10.91 4.56
N GLU A 311 -16.62 10.73 3.99
CA GLU A 311 -16.45 10.20 2.63
C GLU A 311 -16.91 8.74 2.52
N PHE A 312 -16.62 7.90 3.52
CA PHE A 312 -17.02 6.50 3.51
C PHE A 312 -18.53 6.32 3.56
N GLN A 313 -19.25 7.11 4.36
CA GLN A 313 -20.72 7.05 4.39
C GLN A 313 -21.32 7.42 3.02
N SER A 314 -20.79 8.46 2.38
CA SER A 314 -21.20 8.85 1.03
C SER A 314 -20.95 7.73 0.00
N ALA A 315 -19.75 7.14 0.03
CA ALA A 315 -19.37 6.06 -0.87
C ALA A 315 -20.23 4.80 -0.67
N LEU A 316 -20.57 4.46 0.56
CA LEU A 316 -21.41 3.29 0.87
C LEU A 316 -22.84 3.44 0.34
N ILE A 317 -23.42 4.63 0.41
CA ILE A 317 -24.74 4.91 -0.17
C ILE A 317 -24.65 4.77 -1.69
N HIS A 318 -23.65 5.36 -2.32
CA HIS A 318 -23.46 5.31 -3.76
C HIS A 318 -23.32 3.86 -4.29
N CYS A 319 -22.54 3.02 -3.60
CA CYS A 319 -22.38 1.61 -3.98
C CYS A 319 -23.68 0.81 -3.89
N LYS A 320 -24.54 1.07 -2.91
CA LYS A 320 -25.83 0.38 -2.77
C LYS A 320 -26.79 0.74 -3.90
N THR A 321 -26.83 2.02 -4.28
CA THR A 321 -27.69 2.47 -5.39
C THR A 321 -27.23 2.00 -6.76
N SER A 322 -25.93 1.78 -6.95
CA SER A 322 -25.33 1.28 -8.20
C SER A 322 -25.46 -0.24 -8.39
N VAL A 323 -25.88 -0.99 -7.38
CA VAL A 323 -26.06 -2.46 -7.44
C VAL A 323 -27.51 -2.83 -7.72
N GLU A 324 -28.46 -1.91 -7.53
CA GLU A 324 -29.90 -2.12 -7.76
C GLU A 324 -30.35 -1.72 -9.18
N CYS A 325 -29.45 -1.26 -10.03
CA CYS A 325 -29.63 -1.04 -11.47
C CYS A 325 -28.83 -2.07 -12.27
#